data_8bbb7820c54dfb34bb56a3aed5f91640
#
_entry.id   8bbb7820c54dfb34bb56a3aed5f91640
#
_cell.length_a   1.000
_cell.length_b   1.000
_cell.length_c   1.000
_cell.angle_alpha   90.00
_cell.angle_beta   90.00
_cell.angle_gamma   90.00
#
_symmetry.space_group_name_H-M   'P 1'
#
loop_
_entity.id
_entity.type
_entity.pdbx_description
1 polymer ?
#
loop_
_entity_poly.entity_id
_entity_poly.type
_entity_poly.pdbx_seq_one_letter_code
_entity_poly.pdbx_strand_id
1 'polypeptide(L)'
;MEHLDYEEIELMKQSENSTVHLIREKEGGKFFVRKVMKGQHPVYLTLQSCTHPCLPQIYDVAIAEGDTTIIEEYIDGPSLGGIKLSGKQFKGVVKDLCSVLEFLHGKGIIHRDIKPSNIIYKESGHIGLIDFDAAREPKENREQDTRLLGTRGYAPPEQYGFSQTDVRTDIYSLGVTLEQILQDGFQKLRYKRRLQKCTELDPNKRYQSIRQVRRAFFHTERNILAGLAVIAAAAFFGCYLLKNNKDIISSTPNMAAAERYPNQILWNDYPVTDYLGRYIDDIMEELDASCDEFAEDGDESICAYREIGIIFYFDNRRRIYRIVTDPALCTYNGDSLNVNRDKILEILGTPFMMGWTEWGLEDVPDEYFVDYYNGKEGIRFYMPSPEKAATDLFID
;
A
#
# COMPACT_ATOMS: atom_id res chain seq x y z
N MET A 1 36.59 18.11 7.89
CA MET A 1 37.63 17.41 7.11
C MET A 1 38.43 18.45 6.35
N GLU A 2 39.55 18.90 6.93
CA GLU A 2 40.51 19.76 6.22
C GLU A 2 41.19 18.92 5.14
N HIS A 3 41.01 19.30 3.87
CA HIS A 3 41.66 18.76 2.69
C HIS A 3 41.25 17.35 2.20
N LEU A 4 39.99 17.13 1.85
CA LEU A 4 39.68 16.13 0.82
C LEU A 4 40.19 16.69 -0.51
N ASP A 5 41.32 16.16 -1.00
CA ASP A 5 41.79 16.43 -2.36
C ASP A 5 40.93 15.63 -3.33
N TYR A 6 40.01 16.30 -4.02
CA TYR A 6 39.07 15.70 -4.96
C TYR A 6 39.20 16.33 -6.35
N GLU A 7 38.79 15.57 -7.35
CA GLU A 7 38.61 16.05 -8.72
C GLU A 7 37.12 16.12 -9.06
N GLU A 8 36.71 17.14 -9.80
CA GLU A 8 35.37 17.22 -10.35
C GLU A 8 35.25 16.31 -11.57
N ILE A 9 34.25 15.40 -11.55
CA ILE A 9 34.05 14.41 -12.61
C ILE A 9 32.96 14.88 -13.56
N GLU A 10 31.82 15.37 -13.03
CA GLU A 10 30.65 15.69 -13.83
C GLU A 10 29.79 16.76 -13.14
N LEU A 11 29.24 17.66 -13.92
CA LEU A 11 28.17 18.56 -13.49
C LEU A 11 26.82 17.82 -13.61
N MET A 12 26.30 17.29 -12.50
CA MET A 12 25.07 16.52 -12.49
C MET A 12 23.80 17.38 -12.64
N LYS A 13 23.81 18.59 -12.03
CA LYS A 13 22.64 19.49 -12.06
C LYS A 13 23.09 20.92 -11.86
N GLN A 14 22.46 21.82 -12.60
CA GLN A 14 22.64 23.28 -12.43
C GLN A 14 21.30 23.99 -12.46
N SER A 15 21.08 24.91 -11.53
CA SER A 15 19.93 25.80 -11.46
C SER A 15 20.39 27.20 -11.09
N GLU A 16 19.47 28.17 -11.04
CA GLU A 16 19.78 29.54 -10.60
C GLU A 16 20.29 29.62 -9.15
N ASN A 17 19.89 28.64 -8.31
CA ASN A 17 20.14 28.65 -6.88
C ASN A 17 21.07 27.53 -6.39
N SER A 18 21.43 26.57 -7.24
CA SER A 18 22.30 25.46 -6.83
C SER A 18 23.07 24.84 -8.00
N THR A 19 24.27 24.36 -7.69
CA THR A 19 25.06 23.50 -8.57
C THR A 19 25.39 22.20 -7.84
N VAL A 20 25.33 21.10 -8.54
CA VAL A 20 25.57 19.74 -8.01
C VAL A 20 26.60 19.05 -8.89
N HIS A 21 27.74 18.70 -8.30
CA HIS A 21 28.84 18.03 -8.98
C HIS A 21 29.07 16.62 -8.41
N LEU A 22 29.32 15.67 -9.29
CA LEU A 22 29.95 14.42 -8.92
C LEU A 22 31.45 14.69 -8.76
N ILE A 23 32.00 14.36 -7.61
CA ILE A 23 33.43 14.49 -7.31
C ILE A 23 34.00 13.15 -6.91
N ARG A 24 35.30 12.96 -7.14
CA ARG A 24 36.03 11.74 -6.77
C ARG A 24 37.23 12.10 -5.90
N GLU A 25 37.38 11.43 -4.79
CA GLU A 25 38.58 11.48 -3.98
C GLU A 25 39.79 10.95 -4.73
N LYS A 26 40.88 11.72 -4.79
CA LYS A 26 42.05 11.36 -5.58
C LYS A 26 42.80 10.15 -5.04
N GLU A 27 42.93 10.02 -3.73
CA GLU A 27 43.69 8.92 -3.12
C GLU A 27 42.87 7.63 -2.98
N GLY A 28 41.60 7.73 -2.54
CA GLY A 28 40.72 6.58 -2.28
C GLY A 28 39.83 6.18 -3.45
N GLY A 29 39.67 7.05 -4.46
CA GLY A 29 38.82 6.83 -5.63
C GLY A 29 37.31 6.80 -5.35
N LYS A 30 36.90 7.11 -4.12
CA LYS A 30 35.52 7.13 -3.69
C LYS A 30 34.76 8.32 -4.29
N PHE A 31 33.53 8.10 -4.72
CA PHE A 31 32.65 9.13 -5.26
C PHE A 31 31.82 9.81 -4.17
N PHE A 32 31.64 11.12 -4.34
CA PHE A 32 30.81 11.98 -3.49
C PHE A 32 29.99 12.93 -4.35
N VAL A 33 29.01 13.54 -3.77
CA VAL A 33 28.27 14.67 -4.35
C VAL A 33 28.69 15.95 -3.61
N ARG A 34 29.18 16.93 -4.36
CA ARG A 34 29.38 18.29 -3.87
C ARG A 34 28.25 19.17 -4.35
N LYS A 35 27.55 19.80 -3.42
CA LYS A 35 26.44 20.69 -3.72
C LYS A 35 26.75 22.08 -3.18
N VAL A 36 26.57 23.10 -4.01
CA VAL A 36 26.69 24.50 -3.64
C VAL A 36 25.34 25.15 -3.84
N MET A 37 24.79 25.78 -2.79
CA MET A 37 23.43 26.32 -2.76
C MET A 37 23.47 27.76 -2.30
N LYS A 38 22.73 28.64 -2.97
CA LYS A 38 22.51 30.02 -2.51
C LYS A 38 21.64 30.04 -1.26
N GLY A 39 22.05 30.80 -0.28
CA GLY A 39 21.35 30.94 0.99
C GLY A 39 21.87 30.02 2.07
N GLN A 40 21.35 30.23 3.28
CA GLN A 40 21.72 29.42 4.44
C GLN A 40 20.73 28.27 4.57
N HIS A 41 21.26 27.03 4.60
CA HIS A 41 20.50 25.80 4.76
C HIS A 41 20.93 25.06 6.04
N PRO A 42 20.58 25.57 7.23
CA PRO A 42 21.07 25.02 8.51
C PRO A 42 20.62 23.59 8.78
N VAL A 43 19.56 23.11 8.12
CA VAL A 43 19.08 21.73 8.22
C VAL A 43 20.19 20.70 7.91
N TYR A 44 21.15 21.05 7.04
CA TYR A 44 22.28 20.17 6.73
C TYR A 44 23.25 19.97 7.90
N LEU A 45 23.34 20.93 8.83
CA LEU A 45 24.12 20.76 10.06
C LEU A 45 23.48 19.69 10.96
N THR A 46 22.15 19.66 11.03
CA THR A 46 21.42 18.62 11.75
C THR A 46 21.55 17.28 11.02
N LEU A 47 21.41 17.25 9.70
CA LEU A 47 21.54 16.03 8.87
C LEU A 47 22.94 15.42 8.95
N GLN A 48 24.00 16.23 9.10
CA GLN A 48 25.38 15.75 9.25
C GLN A 48 25.54 14.80 10.46
N SER A 49 24.78 15.04 11.51
CA SER A 49 24.75 14.18 12.70
C SER A 49 23.81 12.95 12.57
N CYS A 50 23.05 12.85 11.47
CA CYS A 50 22.09 11.81 11.26
C CYS A 50 22.70 10.62 10.52
N THR A 51 22.39 9.39 10.98
CA THR A 51 22.75 8.16 10.28
C THR A 51 21.51 7.30 10.10
N HIS A 52 21.15 7.00 8.85
CA HIS A 52 20.04 6.13 8.51
C HIS A 52 20.34 5.41 7.17
N PRO A 53 20.04 4.10 6.99
CA PRO A 53 20.39 3.34 5.77
C PRO A 53 19.85 3.93 4.46
N CYS A 54 18.77 4.72 4.54
CA CYS A 54 18.13 5.37 3.39
C CYS A 54 18.47 6.86 3.26
N LEU A 55 19.45 7.38 4.01
CA LEU A 55 19.96 8.74 3.87
C LEU A 55 21.39 8.71 3.34
N PRO A 56 21.80 9.68 2.51
CA PRO A 56 23.21 9.89 2.23
C PRO A 56 23.92 10.36 3.51
N GLN A 57 25.12 9.87 3.75
CA GLN A 57 25.97 10.39 4.80
C GLN A 57 26.45 11.79 4.37
N ILE A 58 26.22 12.80 5.21
CA ILE A 58 26.77 14.14 5.02
C ILE A 58 28.17 14.17 5.66
N TYR A 59 29.19 14.39 4.84
CA TYR A 59 30.59 14.40 5.28
C TYR A 59 31.05 15.78 5.72
N ASP A 60 30.61 16.83 4.99
CA ASP A 60 31.00 18.19 5.31
C ASP A 60 29.85 19.18 5.01
N VAL A 61 29.78 20.23 5.81
CA VAL A 61 28.84 21.34 5.66
C VAL A 61 29.56 22.64 5.95
N ALA A 62 29.65 23.53 4.97
CA ALA A 62 30.19 24.89 5.12
C ALA A 62 29.13 25.89 4.77
N ILE A 63 28.86 26.84 5.67
CA ILE A 63 27.97 27.97 5.44
C ILE A 63 28.84 29.23 5.50
N ALA A 64 29.12 29.83 4.34
CA ALA A 64 30.00 31.01 4.21
C ALA A 64 29.45 31.94 3.15
N GLU A 65 29.65 33.23 3.35
CA GLU A 65 29.34 34.33 2.40
C GLU A 65 27.87 34.33 1.87
N GLY A 66 26.96 33.73 2.63
CA GLY A 66 25.55 33.63 2.26
C GLY A 66 25.19 32.36 1.47
N ASP A 67 26.16 31.49 1.19
CA ASP A 67 25.97 30.24 0.48
C ASP A 67 26.21 29.02 1.41
N THR A 68 25.62 27.89 1.06
CA THR A 68 25.84 26.61 1.75
C THR A 68 26.50 25.63 0.79
N THR A 69 27.64 25.09 1.19
CA THR A 69 28.33 23.99 0.47
C THR A 69 28.25 22.72 1.30
N ILE A 70 27.88 21.62 0.69
CA ILE A 70 27.89 20.28 1.32
C ILE A 70 28.71 19.28 0.49
N ILE A 71 29.26 18.30 1.18
CA ILE A 71 29.80 17.08 0.60
C ILE A 71 29.03 15.91 1.20
N GLU A 72 28.36 15.15 0.35
CA GLU A 72 27.53 14.02 0.75
C GLU A 72 27.87 12.75 -0.01
N GLU A 73 27.43 11.64 0.51
CA GLU A 73 27.57 10.32 -0.12
C GLU A 73 26.92 10.31 -1.50
N TYR A 74 27.67 9.83 -2.50
CA TYR A 74 27.09 9.49 -3.79
C TYR A 74 26.35 8.17 -3.67
N ILE A 75 25.04 8.18 -3.89
CA ILE A 75 24.21 6.99 -3.92
C ILE A 75 24.04 6.56 -5.37
N ASP A 76 24.60 5.41 -5.72
CA ASP A 76 24.49 4.84 -7.07
C ASP A 76 23.14 4.15 -7.27
N GLY A 77 22.56 4.35 -8.45
CA GLY A 77 21.33 3.74 -8.88
C GLY A 77 20.40 4.67 -9.68
N PRO A 78 19.40 4.12 -10.34
CA PRO A 78 18.39 4.92 -11.03
C PRO A 78 17.42 5.58 -10.03
N SER A 79 16.84 6.72 -10.40
CA SER A 79 15.73 7.30 -9.66
C SER A 79 14.45 6.46 -9.86
N LEU A 80 13.54 6.47 -8.88
CA LEU A 80 12.26 5.75 -8.98
C LEU A 80 11.40 6.20 -10.16
N GLY A 81 11.60 7.42 -10.67
CA GLY A 81 10.86 7.91 -11.86
C GLY A 81 11.21 7.19 -13.16
N GLY A 82 12.35 6.50 -13.20
CA GLY A 82 12.87 5.82 -14.39
C GLY A 82 12.69 4.30 -14.41
N ILE A 83 12.11 3.70 -13.36
CA ILE A 83 12.02 2.24 -13.23
C ILE A 83 10.60 1.76 -12.98
N LYS A 84 10.36 0.49 -13.36
CA LYS A 84 9.13 -0.23 -13.01
C LYS A 84 9.41 -1.12 -11.81
N LEU A 85 8.52 -1.10 -10.83
CA LEU A 85 8.63 -1.89 -9.62
C LEU A 85 7.63 -3.05 -9.63
N SER A 86 8.08 -4.24 -9.29
CA SER A 86 7.19 -5.34 -8.90
C SER A 86 6.50 -5.03 -7.57
N GLY A 87 5.42 -5.74 -7.24
CA GLY A 87 4.71 -5.56 -5.97
C GLY A 87 5.58 -5.76 -4.73
N LYS A 88 6.53 -6.69 -4.77
CA LYS A 88 7.51 -6.91 -3.69
C LYS A 88 8.47 -5.73 -3.54
N GLN A 89 8.98 -5.21 -4.66
CA GLN A 89 9.86 -4.04 -4.65
C GLN A 89 9.12 -2.79 -4.18
N PHE A 90 7.86 -2.57 -4.65
CA PHE A 90 7.02 -1.48 -4.17
C PHE A 90 6.84 -1.53 -2.64
N LYS A 91 6.49 -2.69 -2.08
CA LYS A 91 6.40 -2.85 -0.61
C LYS A 91 7.71 -2.52 0.10
N GLY A 92 8.84 -2.92 -0.45
CA GLY A 92 10.18 -2.56 0.05
C GLY A 92 10.39 -1.04 0.06
N VAL A 93 10.07 -0.38 -1.05
CA VAL A 93 10.15 1.09 -1.18
C VAL A 93 9.26 1.80 -0.16
N VAL A 94 8.00 1.37 -0.01
CA VAL A 94 7.08 1.94 1.01
C VAL A 94 7.66 1.78 2.41
N LYS A 95 8.20 0.60 2.73
CA LYS A 95 8.81 0.32 4.04
C LYS A 95 9.99 1.25 4.32
N ASP A 96 10.87 1.40 3.37
CA ASP A 96 12.08 2.23 3.49
C ASP A 96 11.72 3.72 3.58
N LEU A 97 10.78 4.22 2.75
CA LEU A 97 10.28 5.59 2.82
C LEU A 97 9.62 5.88 4.16
N CYS A 98 8.76 4.98 4.65
CA CYS A 98 8.19 5.14 5.99
C CYS A 98 9.27 5.15 7.08
N SER A 99 10.32 4.34 6.96
CA SER A 99 11.42 4.29 7.93
C SER A 99 12.19 5.61 7.97
N VAL A 100 12.63 6.11 6.81
CA VAL A 100 13.44 7.33 6.76
C VAL A 100 12.63 8.58 7.13
N LEU A 101 11.36 8.67 6.72
CA LEU A 101 10.51 9.79 7.09
C LEU A 101 10.13 9.79 8.57
N GLU A 102 9.87 8.61 9.16
CA GLU A 102 9.64 8.50 10.61
C GLU A 102 10.89 8.94 11.40
N PHE A 103 12.09 8.60 10.89
CA PHE A 103 13.36 9.04 11.48
C PHE A 103 13.54 10.56 11.38
N LEU A 104 13.35 11.17 10.19
CA LEU A 104 13.48 12.60 9.96
C LEU A 104 12.47 13.40 10.81
N HIS A 105 11.21 12.98 10.81
CA HIS A 105 10.15 13.62 11.62
C HIS A 105 10.46 13.52 13.13
N GLY A 106 11.06 12.41 13.57
CA GLY A 106 11.54 12.27 14.95
C GLY A 106 12.69 13.21 15.32
N LYS A 107 13.41 13.72 14.32
CA LYS A 107 14.44 14.78 14.46
C LYS A 107 13.88 16.20 14.25
N GLY A 108 12.58 16.33 14.00
CA GLY A 108 11.95 17.60 13.67
C GLY A 108 12.24 18.08 12.25
N ILE A 109 12.65 17.22 11.33
CA ILE A 109 12.97 17.60 9.95
C ILE A 109 11.81 17.20 9.05
N ILE A 110 11.28 18.16 8.28
CA ILE A 110 10.28 17.96 7.22
C ILE A 110 11.00 18.11 5.88
N HIS A 111 10.86 17.10 5.00
CA HIS A 111 11.60 17.04 3.72
C HIS A 111 11.05 18.00 2.66
N ARG A 112 9.71 18.08 2.50
CA ARG A 112 8.96 19.02 1.64
C ARG A 112 9.15 18.86 0.12
N ASP A 113 9.98 17.94 -0.35
CA ASP A 113 10.17 17.66 -1.79
C ASP A 113 10.31 16.15 -2.08
N ILE A 114 9.38 15.35 -1.51
CA ILE A 114 9.32 13.91 -1.78
C ILE A 114 8.71 13.68 -3.15
N LYS A 115 9.51 13.12 -4.06
CA LYS A 115 9.11 12.79 -5.45
C LYS A 115 10.01 11.68 -5.99
N PRO A 116 9.60 10.97 -7.05
CA PRO A 116 10.37 9.83 -7.56
C PRO A 116 11.80 10.17 -7.99
N SER A 117 12.06 11.40 -8.49
CA SER A 117 13.40 11.83 -8.89
C SER A 117 14.36 12.04 -7.70
N ASN A 118 13.84 12.22 -6.49
CA ASN A 118 14.63 12.42 -5.26
C ASN A 118 14.79 11.11 -4.47
N ILE A 119 14.41 9.97 -5.06
CA ILE A 119 14.51 8.64 -4.44
C ILE A 119 15.30 7.75 -5.39
N ILE A 120 16.49 7.35 -4.97
CA ILE A 120 17.38 6.46 -5.71
C ILE A 120 17.10 5.02 -5.31
N TYR A 121 16.94 4.12 -6.28
CA TYR A 121 16.79 2.70 -6.05
C TYR A 121 18.13 2.00 -6.17
N LYS A 122 18.67 1.55 -5.04
CA LYS A 122 20.00 0.92 -4.95
C LYS A 122 19.96 -0.52 -5.48
N GLU A 123 21.10 -1.02 -5.93
CA GLU A 123 21.25 -2.42 -6.34
C GLU A 123 20.88 -3.42 -5.23
N SER A 124 21.07 -3.03 -3.96
CA SER A 124 20.67 -3.82 -2.78
C SER A 124 19.16 -4.01 -2.62
N GLY A 125 18.32 -3.35 -3.45
CA GLY A 125 16.87 -3.35 -3.34
C GLY A 125 16.31 -2.37 -2.31
N HIS A 126 17.17 -1.56 -1.69
CA HIS A 126 16.79 -0.48 -0.77
C HIS A 126 16.79 0.87 -1.48
N ILE A 127 16.18 1.89 -0.86
CA ILE A 127 16.19 3.25 -1.42
C ILE A 127 17.24 4.15 -0.74
N GLY A 128 17.57 5.25 -1.43
CA GLY A 128 18.21 6.42 -0.85
C GLY A 128 17.36 7.65 -1.12
N LEU A 129 16.97 8.38 -0.06
CA LEU A 129 16.26 9.64 -0.15
C LEU A 129 17.27 10.77 -0.18
N ILE A 130 17.26 11.57 -1.25
CA ILE A 130 18.21 12.65 -1.52
C ILE A 130 17.51 14.00 -1.68
N ASP A 131 18.29 15.06 -1.74
CA ASP A 131 17.86 16.44 -2.05
C ASP A 131 17.01 17.10 -0.95
N PHE A 132 17.69 17.61 0.09
CA PHE A 132 17.10 18.28 1.25
C PHE A 132 17.04 19.81 1.11
N ASP A 133 17.09 20.37 -0.12
CA ASP A 133 17.11 21.83 -0.34
C ASP A 133 15.86 22.53 0.16
N ALA A 134 14.72 21.84 0.07
CA ALA A 134 13.44 22.33 0.57
C ALA A 134 13.19 21.96 2.04
N ALA A 135 14.05 21.13 2.64
CA ALA A 135 13.84 20.63 3.98
C ALA A 135 14.02 21.72 5.04
N ARG A 136 13.29 21.57 6.13
CA ARG A 136 13.40 22.50 7.25
C ARG A 136 13.03 21.87 8.58
N GLU A 137 13.46 22.53 9.65
CA GLU A 137 12.96 22.33 11.01
C GLU A 137 11.71 23.21 11.24
N PRO A 138 10.66 22.75 11.93
CA PRO A 138 9.51 23.58 12.28
C PRO A 138 9.95 24.75 13.13
N LYS A 139 9.55 25.96 12.76
CA LYS A 139 9.78 27.16 13.57
C LYS A 139 8.69 27.28 14.62
N GLU A 140 9.05 27.63 15.86
CA GLU A 140 8.09 27.89 16.95
C GLU A 140 7.20 29.14 16.68
N ASN A 141 7.67 30.09 15.89
CA ASN A 141 6.93 31.30 15.53
C ASN A 141 6.19 31.13 14.20
N ARG A 142 4.90 31.51 14.21
CA ARG A 142 3.92 31.44 13.10
C ARG A 142 4.22 32.41 11.93
N GLU A 143 5.45 32.54 11.50
CA GLU A 143 5.74 33.22 10.25
C GLU A 143 5.35 32.32 9.09
N GLN A 144 4.46 32.80 8.23
CA GLN A 144 4.06 32.10 7.01
C GLN A 144 5.30 31.71 6.19
N ASP A 145 5.25 30.56 5.56
CA ASP A 145 6.26 30.13 4.61
C ASP A 145 6.33 31.13 3.44
N THR A 146 7.28 32.08 3.52
CA THR A 146 7.41 33.15 2.55
C THR A 146 8.02 32.75 1.21
N ARG A 147 8.47 31.50 1.07
CA ARG A 147 8.97 30.94 -0.19
C ARG A 147 8.09 29.79 -0.65
N LEU A 148 7.54 29.94 -1.86
CA LEU A 148 6.90 28.88 -2.61
C LEU A 148 7.95 27.80 -2.95
N LEU A 149 8.13 26.82 -2.08
CA LEU A 149 9.06 25.72 -2.26
C LEU A 149 8.27 24.42 -2.43
N GLY A 150 8.61 23.69 -3.46
CA GLY A 150 8.02 22.39 -3.74
C GLY A 150 7.83 22.15 -5.22
N THR A 151 7.84 20.89 -5.61
CA THR A 151 7.64 20.49 -7.00
C THR A 151 6.16 20.47 -7.33
N ARG A 152 5.76 21.21 -8.38
CA ARG A 152 4.37 21.24 -8.85
C ARG A 152 3.86 19.83 -9.11
N GLY A 153 2.68 19.50 -8.59
CA GLY A 153 2.07 18.18 -8.70
C GLY A 153 2.36 17.26 -7.52
N TYR A 154 3.40 17.53 -6.70
CA TYR A 154 3.73 16.75 -5.50
C TYR A 154 3.50 17.51 -4.21
N ALA A 155 3.62 18.83 -4.25
CA ALA A 155 3.47 19.69 -3.08
C ALA A 155 1.98 19.87 -2.73
N PRO A 156 1.60 19.76 -1.45
CA PRO A 156 0.23 20.01 -1.00
C PRO A 156 -0.12 21.49 -0.97
N PRO A 157 -1.42 21.86 -0.87
CA PRO A 157 -1.88 23.25 -0.88
C PRO A 157 -1.22 24.15 0.17
N GLU A 158 -0.98 23.64 1.39
CA GLU A 158 -0.34 24.41 2.45
C GLU A 158 1.09 24.86 2.09
N GLN A 159 1.78 24.13 1.22
CA GLN A 159 3.13 24.48 0.79
C GLN A 159 3.15 25.66 -0.19
N TYR A 160 1.99 26.04 -0.73
CA TYR A 160 1.80 27.23 -1.57
C TYR A 160 1.40 28.47 -0.77
N GLY A 161 1.62 28.49 0.54
CA GLY A 161 1.39 29.67 1.39
C GLY A 161 0.01 29.75 2.03
N PHE A 162 -0.82 28.72 1.91
CA PHE A 162 -2.17 28.70 2.50
C PHE A 162 -2.18 28.38 4.00
N SER A 163 -1.13 27.70 4.50
CA SER A 163 -0.96 27.41 5.93
C SER A 163 0.47 26.99 6.24
N GLN A 164 0.75 26.69 7.52
CA GLN A 164 2.06 26.24 7.95
C GLN A 164 2.28 24.76 7.56
N THR A 165 3.49 24.45 7.03
CA THR A 165 3.87 23.08 6.71
C THR A 165 4.31 22.31 7.95
N ASP A 166 3.90 21.05 8.07
CA ASP A 166 4.28 20.11 9.12
C ASP A 166 4.53 18.71 8.54
N VAL A 167 4.63 17.69 9.38
CA VAL A 167 4.88 16.30 8.96
C VAL A 167 3.84 15.76 7.97
N ARG A 168 2.63 16.30 7.96
CA ARG A 168 1.54 15.93 7.05
C ARG A 168 1.76 16.41 5.62
N THR A 169 2.64 17.40 5.44
CA THR A 169 3.14 17.85 4.13
C THR A 169 3.88 16.71 3.43
N ASP A 170 4.81 16.04 4.14
CA ASP A 170 5.53 14.89 3.59
C ASP A 170 4.61 13.69 3.34
N ILE A 171 3.57 13.51 4.16
CA ILE A 171 2.57 12.44 3.96
C ILE A 171 1.82 12.63 2.64
N TYR A 172 1.46 13.87 2.31
CA TYR A 172 0.82 14.16 1.02
C TYR A 172 1.75 13.84 -0.15
N SER A 173 2.97 14.39 -0.12
CA SER A 173 3.96 14.16 -1.20
C SER A 173 4.35 12.69 -1.32
N LEU A 174 4.41 11.95 -0.21
CA LEU A 174 4.57 10.50 -0.19
C LEU A 174 3.41 9.81 -0.91
N GLY A 175 2.16 10.18 -0.59
CA GLY A 175 0.97 9.62 -1.25
C GLY A 175 1.00 9.78 -2.77
N VAL A 176 1.27 11.02 -3.25
CA VAL A 176 1.40 11.32 -4.68
C VAL A 176 2.54 10.52 -5.32
N THR A 177 3.70 10.45 -4.65
CA THR A 177 4.87 9.70 -5.12
C THR A 177 4.56 8.23 -5.27
N LEU A 178 3.93 7.62 -4.26
CA LEU A 178 3.56 6.20 -4.29
C LEU A 178 2.52 5.91 -5.38
N GLU A 179 1.53 6.79 -5.58
CA GLU A 179 0.55 6.65 -6.64
C GLU A 179 1.19 6.68 -8.03
N GLN A 180 2.17 7.55 -8.24
CA GLN A 180 2.85 7.67 -9.53
C GLN A 180 3.75 6.47 -9.86
N ILE A 181 4.47 5.93 -8.87
CA ILE A 181 5.35 4.76 -9.11
C ILE A 181 4.57 3.45 -9.21
N LEU A 182 3.31 3.42 -8.76
CA LEU A 182 2.39 2.31 -9.00
C LEU A 182 1.93 2.35 -10.45
N GLN A 183 2.49 1.49 -11.28
CA GLN A 183 2.12 1.40 -12.70
C GLN A 183 1.00 0.39 -12.95
N ASP A 184 0.87 -0.59 -12.06
CA ASP A 184 -0.11 -1.65 -12.13
C ASP A 184 -1.48 -1.18 -11.58
N GLY A 185 -2.54 -1.35 -12.37
CA GLY A 185 -3.90 -0.94 -12.04
C GLY A 185 -4.43 -1.62 -10.79
N PHE A 186 -4.11 -2.90 -10.60
CA PHE A 186 -4.53 -3.67 -9.43
C PHE A 186 -3.89 -3.18 -8.13
N GLN A 187 -2.58 -2.93 -8.16
CA GLN A 187 -1.91 -2.34 -7.01
C GLN A 187 -2.46 -0.95 -6.69
N LYS A 188 -2.77 -0.14 -7.72
CA LYS A 188 -3.46 1.13 -7.54
C LYS A 188 -4.79 0.96 -6.83
N LEU A 189 -5.61 -0.02 -7.24
CA LEU A 189 -6.90 -0.30 -6.60
C LEU A 189 -6.71 -0.78 -5.16
N ARG A 190 -5.79 -1.72 -4.92
CA ARG A 190 -5.45 -2.25 -3.59
C ARG A 190 -5.02 -1.17 -2.60
N TYR A 191 -4.27 -0.16 -3.07
CA TYR A 191 -3.77 0.92 -2.24
C TYR A 191 -4.57 2.21 -2.34
N LYS A 192 -5.61 2.27 -3.20
CA LYS A 192 -6.38 3.48 -3.54
C LYS A 192 -6.82 4.26 -2.31
N ARG A 193 -7.56 3.64 -1.39
CA ARG A 193 -8.07 4.31 -0.18
C ARG A 193 -6.94 4.85 0.70
N ARG A 194 -5.82 4.10 0.82
CA ARG A 194 -4.65 4.51 1.62
C ARG A 194 -3.94 5.69 1.00
N LEU A 195 -3.78 5.68 -0.33
CA LEU A 195 -3.18 6.77 -1.09
C LEU A 195 -4.09 8.01 -1.06
N GLN A 196 -5.39 7.87 -1.25
CA GLN A 196 -6.36 8.95 -1.14
C GLN A 196 -6.30 9.61 0.25
N LYS A 197 -6.22 8.82 1.33
CA LYS A 197 -6.07 9.38 2.68
C LYS A 197 -4.74 10.10 2.88
N CYS A 198 -3.67 9.73 2.20
CA CYS A 198 -2.43 10.51 2.21
C CYS A 198 -2.62 11.86 1.49
N THR A 199 -3.36 11.88 0.38
CA THR A 199 -3.47 13.01 -0.54
C THR A 199 -4.72 13.88 -0.31
N GLU A 200 -5.40 13.76 0.82
CA GLU A 200 -6.47 14.66 1.23
C GLU A 200 -5.99 16.12 1.21
N LEU A 201 -6.83 17.03 0.70
CA LEU A 201 -6.46 18.44 0.63
C LEU A 201 -6.39 19.09 2.02
N ASP A 202 -7.29 18.69 2.92
CA ASP A 202 -7.26 19.09 4.32
C ASP A 202 -6.24 18.24 5.09
N PRO A 203 -5.15 18.85 5.65
CA PRO A 203 -4.17 18.11 6.43
C PRO A 203 -4.75 17.33 7.62
N ASN A 204 -5.89 17.78 8.19
CA ASN A 204 -6.51 17.11 9.33
C ASN A 204 -7.19 15.80 8.94
N LYS A 205 -7.53 15.62 7.67
CA LYS A 205 -8.11 14.38 7.13
C LYS A 205 -7.06 13.36 6.69
N ARG A 206 -5.78 13.76 6.58
CA ARG A 206 -4.68 12.86 6.27
C ARG A 206 -4.30 12.00 7.48
N TYR A 207 -3.45 11.01 7.26
CA TYR A 207 -2.72 10.39 8.36
C TYR A 207 -1.93 11.45 9.12
N GLN A 208 -1.93 11.39 10.46
CA GLN A 208 -1.28 12.39 11.30
C GLN A 208 0.19 12.08 11.59
N SER A 209 0.68 10.92 11.17
CA SER A 209 2.09 10.55 11.27
C SER A 209 2.45 9.46 10.26
N ILE A 210 3.73 9.36 9.91
CA ILE A 210 4.25 8.28 9.07
C ILE A 210 4.04 6.90 9.71
N ARG A 211 3.99 6.82 11.06
CA ARG A 211 3.66 5.58 11.77
C ARG A 211 2.25 5.08 11.42
N GLN A 212 1.28 5.98 11.29
CA GLN A 212 -0.07 5.62 10.83
C GLN A 212 -0.06 5.13 9.38
N VAL A 213 0.66 5.83 8.47
CA VAL A 213 0.84 5.37 7.08
C VAL A 213 1.42 3.97 7.05
N ARG A 214 2.54 3.72 7.75
CA ARG A 214 3.19 2.42 7.81
C ARG A 214 2.24 1.33 8.33
N ARG A 215 1.48 1.61 9.38
CA ARG A 215 0.46 0.67 9.89
C ARG A 215 -0.58 0.36 8.83
N ALA A 216 -1.12 1.37 8.16
CA ALA A 216 -2.12 1.18 7.12
C ALA A 216 -1.62 0.30 5.97
N PHE A 217 -0.35 0.43 5.57
CA PHE A 217 0.21 -0.37 4.47
C PHE A 217 0.58 -1.81 4.86
N PHE A 218 0.96 -2.08 6.14
CA PHE A 218 1.57 -3.36 6.54
C PHE A 218 0.80 -4.14 7.62
N HIS A 219 -0.12 -3.51 8.38
CA HIS A 219 -0.85 -4.21 9.46
C HIS A 219 -1.88 -5.21 8.97
N THR A 220 -2.45 -4.98 7.79
CA THR A 220 -3.47 -5.87 7.22
C THR A 220 -2.93 -7.29 7.03
N GLU A 221 -1.68 -7.42 6.58
CA GLU A 221 -1.04 -8.74 6.37
C GLU A 221 -0.75 -9.48 7.68
N ARG A 222 -0.36 -8.76 8.73
CA ARG A 222 -0.09 -9.38 10.05
C ARG A 222 -1.36 -9.85 10.74
N ASN A 223 -2.47 -9.13 10.56
CA ASN A 223 -3.76 -9.52 11.13
C ASN A 223 -4.36 -10.72 10.39
N ILE A 224 -4.17 -10.82 9.07
CA ILE A 224 -4.55 -12.01 8.29
C ILE A 224 -3.74 -13.23 8.77
N LEU A 225 -2.41 -13.12 8.91
CA LEU A 225 -1.58 -14.22 9.41
C LEU A 225 -1.91 -14.59 10.86
N ALA A 226 -2.18 -13.61 11.72
CA ALA A 226 -2.63 -13.85 13.08
C ALA A 226 -4.02 -14.51 13.13
N GLY A 227 -4.95 -14.06 12.26
CA GLY A 227 -6.27 -14.68 12.09
C GLY A 227 -6.16 -16.13 11.63
N LEU A 228 -5.33 -16.40 10.61
CA LEU A 228 -5.06 -17.76 10.13
C LEU A 228 -4.40 -18.64 11.21
N ALA A 229 -3.49 -18.09 12.01
CA ALA A 229 -2.89 -18.82 13.14
C ALA A 229 -3.91 -19.16 14.23
N VAL A 230 -4.84 -18.26 14.53
CA VAL A 230 -5.94 -18.50 15.49
C VAL A 230 -6.90 -19.55 14.94
N ILE A 231 -7.25 -19.49 13.65
CA ILE A 231 -8.11 -20.49 12.99
C ILE A 231 -7.43 -21.85 12.99
N ALA A 232 -6.14 -21.93 12.67
CA ALA A 232 -5.37 -23.17 12.71
C ALA A 232 -5.28 -23.75 14.15
N ALA A 233 -5.08 -22.89 15.16
CA ALA A 233 -5.08 -23.29 16.57
C ALA A 233 -6.46 -23.77 17.04
N ALA A 234 -7.53 -23.11 16.63
CA ALA A 234 -8.92 -23.51 16.92
C ALA A 234 -9.28 -24.82 16.25
N ALA A 235 -8.87 -25.01 14.99
CA ALA A 235 -9.05 -26.29 14.27
C ALA A 235 -8.26 -27.44 14.93
N PHE A 236 -7.02 -27.19 15.34
CA PHE A 236 -6.19 -28.17 16.06
C PHE A 236 -6.80 -28.51 17.43
N PHE A 237 -7.29 -27.52 18.17
CA PHE A 237 -7.96 -27.70 19.45
C PHE A 237 -9.30 -28.46 19.28
N GLY A 238 -10.07 -28.12 18.23
CA GLY A 238 -11.29 -28.84 17.87
C GLY A 238 -11.02 -30.32 17.53
N CYS A 239 -10.01 -30.62 16.72
CA CYS A 239 -9.55 -31.96 16.44
C CYS A 239 -9.08 -32.72 17.70
N TYR A 240 -8.38 -32.02 18.61
CA TYR A 240 -7.94 -32.58 19.89
C TYR A 240 -9.13 -32.95 20.80
N LEU A 241 -10.15 -32.08 20.89
CA LEU A 241 -11.38 -32.35 21.65
C LEU A 241 -12.20 -33.53 21.03
N LEU A 242 -12.32 -33.58 19.69
CA LEU A 242 -13.00 -34.66 18.99
C LEU A 242 -12.28 -36.02 19.16
N LYS A 243 -10.95 -36.02 19.26
CA LYS A 243 -10.15 -37.19 19.48
C LYS A 243 -10.28 -37.76 20.91
N ASN A 244 -10.49 -36.86 21.90
CA ASN A 244 -10.53 -37.22 23.32
C ASN A 244 -11.95 -37.38 23.90
N ASN A 245 -13.01 -37.00 23.18
CA ASN A 245 -14.40 -37.11 23.68
C ASN A 245 -15.29 -37.84 22.67
N LYS A 246 -15.32 -39.16 22.75
CA LYS A 246 -16.18 -40.01 21.91
C LYS A 246 -17.69 -39.88 22.18
N ASP A 247 -18.09 -39.15 23.23
CA ASP A 247 -19.50 -39.07 23.68
C ASP A 247 -20.23 -37.79 23.23
N ILE A 248 -19.59 -36.88 22.45
CA ILE A 248 -20.23 -35.63 21.95
C ILE A 248 -20.84 -35.80 20.53
N ILE A 249 -20.73 -36.98 19.93
CA ILE A 249 -21.15 -37.21 18.51
C ILE A 249 -22.67 -37.42 18.36
N SER A 250 -23.50 -37.22 19.38
CA SER A 250 -24.95 -37.45 19.27
C SER A 250 -25.82 -36.22 19.08
N SER A 251 -25.25 -35.03 18.89
CA SER A 251 -26.03 -33.79 18.62
C SER A 251 -25.37 -32.90 17.56
N THR A 252 -25.05 -33.45 16.38
CA THR A 252 -24.71 -32.63 15.24
C THR A 252 -25.98 -32.03 14.65
N PRO A 253 -26.04 -30.67 14.46
CA PRO A 253 -27.07 -30.07 13.62
C PRO A 253 -26.91 -30.66 12.21
N ASN A 254 -28.02 -30.97 11.61
CA ASN A 254 -28.23 -31.61 10.33
C ASN A 254 -27.19 -31.18 9.24
N MET A 255 -26.10 -31.94 9.07
CA MET A 255 -25.09 -31.73 8.04
C MET A 255 -25.63 -31.83 6.60
N ALA A 256 -26.90 -32.24 6.43
CA ALA A 256 -27.53 -32.35 5.11
C ALA A 256 -27.78 -30.98 4.43
N ALA A 257 -27.72 -29.88 5.16
CA ALA A 257 -27.88 -28.54 4.58
C ALA A 257 -26.55 -27.96 4.05
N ALA A 258 -25.41 -28.31 4.67
CA ALA A 258 -24.10 -27.78 4.31
C ALA A 258 -23.54 -28.37 2.99
N GLU A 259 -24.05 -29.49 2.52
CA GLU A 259 -23.59 -30.11 1.27
C GLU A 259 -24.17 -29.51 -0.01
N ARG A 260 -25.06 -28.48 0.09
CA ARG A 260 -25.87 -28.04 -1.06
C ARG A 260 -25.51 -26.66 -1.62
N TYR A 261 -24.80 -25.81 -0.90
CA TYR A 261 -24.77 -24.37 -1.21
C TYR A 261 -23.94 -23.92 -2.44
N PRO A 262 -22.71 -24.39 -2.70
CA PRO A 262 -21.92 -23.83 -3.78
C PRO A 262 -22.49 -24.08 -5.18
N ASN A 263 -23.01 -25.30 -5.42
CA ASN A 263 -23.43 -25.73 -6.75
C ASN A 263 -24.77 -25.17 -7.25
N GLN A 264 -25.38 -24.24 -6.52
CA GLN A 264 -26.73 -23.71 -6.85
C GLN A 264 -26.75 -22.18 -6.97
N ILE A 265 -25.63 -21.50 -6.77
CA ILE A 265 -25.55 -20.06 -7.03
C ILE A 265 -25.30 -19.86 -8.53
N LEU A 266 -26.27 -19.20 -9.16
CA LEU A 266 -26.18 -18.81 -10.56
C LEU A 266 -25.79 -17.36 -10.68
N TRP A 267 -24.74 -17.07 -11.43
CA TRP A 267 -24.38 -15.75 -11.90
C TRP A 267 -24.81 -15.61 -13.34
N ASN A 268 -25.73 -14.67 -13.63
CA ASN A 268 -26.33 -14.51 -14.96
C ASN A 268 -26.82 -15.84 -15.56
N ASP A 269 -27.50 -16.66 -14.74
CA ASP A 269 -28.02 -18.00 -15.09
C ASP A 269 -26.96 -19.11 -15.29
N TYR A 270 -25.66 -18.85 -15.02
CA TYR A 270 -24.60 -19.86 -15.05
C TYR A 270 -24.14 -20.24 -13.66
N PRO A 271 -23.88 -21.53 -13.36
CA PRO A 271 -23.34 -21.95 -12.06
C PRO A 271 -21.95 -21.34 -11.83
N VAL A 272 -21.87 -20.35 -10.97
CA VAL A 272 -20.60 -19.59 -10.76
C VAL A 272 -19.48 -20.47 -10.17
N THR A 273 -19.84 -21.48 -9.38
CA THR A 273 -18.91 -22.44 -8.79
C THR A 273 -18.25 -23.35 -9.80
N ASP A 274 -18.84 -23.54 -10.97
CA ASP A 274 -18.25 -24.38 -12.02
C ASP A 274 -16.96 -23.79 -12.60
N TYR A 275 -16.67 -22.52 -12.31
CA TYR A 275 -15.41 -21.88 -12.67
C TYR A 275 -14.26 -22.21 -11.69
N LEU A 276 -14.55 -22.58 -10.44
CA LEU A 276 -13.51 -22.94 -9.46
C LEU A 276 -12.69 -24.16 -9.92
N GLY A 277 -11.37 -24.05 -9.82
CA GLY A 277 -10.44 -25.10 -10.23
C GLY A 277 -10.17 -25.18 -11.74
N ARG A 278 -10.90 -24.45 -12.58
CA ARG A 278 -10.63 -24.34 -14.02
C ARG A 278 -9.45 -23.42 -14.30
N TYR A 279 -8.88 -23.53 -15.48
CA TYR A 279 -7.84 -22.62 -15.94
C TYR A 279 -8.46 -21.29 -16.38
N ILE A 280 -7.84 -20.18 -16.01
CA ILE A 280 -8.32 -18.83 -16.37
C ILE A 280 -8.34 -18.63 -17.89
N ASP A 281 -7.39 -19.25 -18.61
CA ASP A 281 -7.32 -19.16 -20.08
C ASP A 281 -8.56 -19.75 -20.74
N ASP A 282 -9.09 -20.87 -20.23
CA ASP A 282 -10.31 -21.50 -20.75
C ASP A 282 -11.53 -20.60 -20.53
N ILE A 283 -11.56 -19.89 -19.40
CA ILE A 283 -12.64 -18.94 -19.08
C ILE A 283 -12.55 -17.69 -19.92
N MET A 284 -11.34 -17.17 -20.14
CA MET A 284 -11.14 -16.01 -21.02
C MET A 284 -11.62 -16.28 -22.46
N GLU A 285 -11.41 -17.50 -22.95
CA GLU A 285 -11.92 -17.93 -24.28
C GLU A 285 -13.45 -18.14 -24.28
N GLU A 286 -14.01 -18.71 -23.18
CA GLU A 286 -15.45 -18.97 -23.05
C GLU A 286 -16.29 -17.70 -22.94
N LEU A 287 -15.81 -16.70 -22.18
CA LEU A 287 -16.55 -15.46 -21.96
C LEU A 287 -16.56 -14.52 -23.19
N ASP A 288 -15.67 -14.76 -24.17
CA ASP A 288 -15.54 -13.96 -25.41
C ASP A 288 -15.58 -12.44 -25.15
N ALA A 289 -15.13 -12.03 -23.96
CA ALA A 289 -15.09 -10.65 -23.51
C ALA A 289 -13.65 -10.23 -23.24
N SER A 290 -13.31 -8.99 -23.55
CA SER A 290 -12.01 -8.45 -23.17
C SER A 290 -11.93 -8.33 -21.64
N CYS A 291 -10.96 -8.95 -21.05
CA CYS A 291 -10.62 -8.74 -19.64
C CYS A 291 -10.20 -7.27 -19.45
N ASP A 292 -10.91 -6.55 -18.57
CA ASP A 292 -10.62 -5.14 -18.28
C ASP A 292 -9.30 -4.98 -17.52
N GLU A 293 -8.94 -5.98 -16.72
CA GLU A 293 -7.74 -5.98 -15.91
C GLU A 293 -7.22 -7.41 -15.75
N PHE A 294 -6.02 -7.65 -16.29
CA PHE A 294 -5.30 -8.90 -16.13
C PHE A 294 -3.96 -8.65 -15.45
N ALA A 295 -3.77 -9.19 -14.27
CA ALA A 295 -2.54 -9.05 -13.50
C ALA A 295 -2.06 -10.39 -12.99
N GLU A 296 -0.81 -10.72 -13.28
CA GLU A 296 -0.08 -11.84 -12.69
C GLU A 296 1.01 -11.28 -11.78
N ASP A 297 0.82 -11.39 -10.45
CA ASP A 297 1.80 -10.91 -9.47
C ASP A 297 1.99 -11.95 -8.36
N GLY A 298 2.95 -12.84 -8.56
CA GLY A 298 3.41 -13.81 -7.57
C GLY A 298 2.34 -14.78 -7.09
N ASP A 299 1.89 -14.63 -5.85
CA ASP A 299 0.98 -15.56 -5.20
C ASP A 299 -0.52 -15.24 -5.42
N GLU A 300 -0.85 -14.06 -5.95
CA GLU A 300 -2.24 -13.67 -6.24
C GLU A 300 -2.32 -13.04 -7.64
N SER A 301 -2.93 -13.75 -8.58
CA SER A 301 -3.20 -13.29 -9.94
C SER A 301 -4.69 -13.09 -10.13
N ILE A 302 -5.08 -12.06 -10.92
CA ILE A 302 -6.48 -11.74 -11.15
C ILE A 302 -6.79 -11.53 -12.63
N CYS A 303 -8.05 -11.81 -12.99
CA CYS A 303 -8.68 -11.43 -14.24
C CYS A 303 -10.05 -10.82 -13.92
N ALA A 304 -10.22 -9.53 -14.19
CA ALA A 304 -11.45 -8.80 -13.88
C ALA A 304 -12.23 -8.48 -15.15
N TYR A 305 -13.49 -8.78 -15.14
CA TYR A 305 -14.49 -8.42 -16.13
C TYR A 305 -15.51 -7.48 -15.49
N ARG A 306 -15.20 -6.20 -15.45
CA ARG A 306 -15.97 -5.18 -14.71
C ARG A 306 -17.34 -4.91 -15.33
N GLU A 307 -17.44 -4.95 -16.65
CA GLU A 307 -18.71 -4.71 -17.36
C GLU A 307 -19.76 -5.79 -17.05
N ILE A 308 -19.31 -7.00 -16.79
CA ILE A 308 -20.19 -8.12 -16.43
C ILE A 308 -20.15 -8.48 -14.94
N GLY A 309 -19.40 -7.71 -14.13
CA GLY A 309 -19.44 -7.77 -12.67
C GLY A 309 -18.84 -9.03 -12.05
N ILE A 310 -17.73 -9.56 -12.60
CA ILE A 310 -17.06 -10.75 -12.06
C ILE A 310 -15.54 -10.58 -12.07
N ILE A 311 -14.89 -11.08 -11.02
CA ILE A 311 -13.44 -11.09 -10.87
C ILE A 311 -13.00 -12.50 -10.49
N PHE A 312 -12.06 -13.05 -11.22
CA PHE A 312 -11.44 -14.34 -10.94
C PHE A 312 -10.07 -14.15 -10.32
N TYR A 313 -9.80 -14.86 -9.23
CA TYR A 313 -8.48 -15.00 -8.63
C TYR A 313 -7.93 -16.39 -8.98
N PHE A 314 -6.70 -16.46 -9.46
CA PHE A 314 -6.06 -17.70 -9.87
C PHE A 314 -4.64 -17.83 -9.33
N ASP A 315 -4.19 -19.07 -9.18
CA ASP A 315 -2.88 -19.42 -8.64
C ASP A 315 -1.77 -19.33 -9.71
N ASN A 316 -0.53 -19.65 -9.33
CA ASN A 316 0.63 -19.69 -10.21
C ASN A 316 0.57 -20.79 -11.30
N ARG A 317 -0.41 -21.70 -11.21
CA ARG A 317 -0.74 -22.70 -12.24
C ARG A 317 -1.91 -22.27 -13.11
N ARG A 318 -2.34 -20.99 -12.95
CA ARG A 318 -3.47 -20.37 -13.65
C ARG A 318 -4.83 -21.03 -13.36
N ARG A 319 -4.98 -21.69 -12.19
CA ARG A 319 -6.25 -22.27 -11.73
C ARG A 319 -7.00 -21.31 -10.84
N ILE A 320 -8.27 -21.11 -11.12
CA ILE A 320 -9.16 -20.24 -10.35
C ILE A 320 -9.39 -20.87 -8.98
N TYR A 321 -9.12 -20.10 -7.92
CA TYR A 321 -9.36 -20.54 -6.53
C TYR A 321 -10.34 -19.66 -5.79
N ARG A 322 -10.69 -18.48 -6.33
CA ARG A 322 -11.65 -17.53 -5.74
C ARG A 322 -12.34 -16.73 -6.83
N ILE A 323 -13.63 -16.46 -6.61
CA ILE A 323 -14.47 -15.65 -7.47
C ILE A 323 -15.10 -14.55 -6.62
N VAL A 324 -15.08 -13.31 -7.10
CA VAL A 324 -15.80 -12.18 -6.50
C VAL A 324 -16.77 -11.63 -7.51
N THR A 325 -18.02 -11.46 -7.12
CA THR A 325 -19.07 -10.97 -8.00
C THR A 325 -20.06 -10.08 -7.26
N ASP A 326 -20.80 -9.26 -8.01
CA ASP A 326 -21.89 -8.46 -7.48
C ASP A 326 -23.09 -9.37 -7.16
N PRO A 327 -23.58 -9.39 -5.92
CA PRO A 327 -24.77 -10.16 -5.52
C PRO A 327 -26.03 -9.83 -6.35
N ALA A 328 -26.09 -8.64 -6.95
CA ALA A 328 -27.21 -8.25 -7.82
C ALA A 328 -27.31 -9.10 -9.08
N LEU A 329 -26.21 -9.71 -9.51
CA LEU A 329 -26.12 -10.59 -10.68
C LEU A 329 -26.29 -12.07 -10.31
N CYS A 330 -26.48 -12.38 -9.01
CA CYS A 330 -26.52 -13.74 -8.50
C CYS A 330 -27.91 -14.12 -8.03
N THR A 331 -28.28 -15.39 -8.28
CA THR A 331 -29.51 -16.01 -7.77
C THR A 331 -29.22 -17.37 -7.13
N TYR A 332 -30.07 -17.75 -6.20
CA TYR A 332 -30.11 -19.08 -5.59
C TYR A 332 -31.52 -19.60 -5.62
N ASN A 333 -31.76 -20.70 -6.32
CA ASN A 333 -33.11 -21.28 -6.56
C ASN A 333 -34.11 -20.27 -7.16
N GLY A 334 -33.62 -19.28 -7.93
CA GLY A 334 -34.41 -18.20 -8.52
C GLY A 334 -34.61 -16.96 -7.63
N ASP A 335 -34.17 -16.99 -6.37
CA ASP A 335 -34.19 -15.83 -5.50
C ASP A 335 -32.90 -15.01 -5.68
N SER A 336 -33.02 -13.66 -5.79
CA SER A 336 -31.88 -12.76 -5.86
C SER A 336 -31.09 -12.74 -4.56
N LEU A 337 -29.76 -12.70 -4.67
CA LEU A 337 -28.85 -12.59 -3.53
C LEU A 337 -28.48 -11.13 -3.15
N ASN A 338 -28.99 -10.14 -3.90
CA ASN A 338 -28.87 -8.72 -3.55
C ASN A 338 -29.92 -8.33 -2.51
N VAL A 339 -29.77 -8.87 -1.32
CA VAL A 339 -30.75 -8.72 -0.23
C VAL A 339 -30.02 -8.51 1.10
N ASN A 340 -30.75 -8.10 2.12
CA ASN A 340 -30.20 -7.92 3.47
C ASN A 340 -29.96 -9.26 4.18
N ARG A 341 -29.28 -9.20 5.33
CA ARG A 341 -28.93 -10.39 6.15
C ARG A 341 -30.13 -11.31 6.41
N ASP A 342 -31.27 -10.78 6.85
CA ASP A 342 -32.40 -11.60 7.27
C ASP A 342 -32.96 -12.41 6.11
N LYS A 343 -32.95 -11.83 4.91
CA LYS A 343 -33.39 -12.50 3.69
C LYS A 343 -32.35 -13.52 3.21
N ILE A 344 -31.04 -13.25 3.37
CA ILE A 344 -29.98 -14.24 3.11
C ILE A 344 -30.14 -15.45 4.02
N LEU A 345 -30.44 -15.25 5.32
CA LEU A 345 -30.69 -16.34 6.27
C LEU A 345 -31.95 -17.14 5.92
N GLU A 346 -32.99 -16.49 5.40
CA GLU A 346 -34.21 -17.16 4.91
C GLU A 346 -33.90 -18.05 3.69
N ILE A 347 -33.10 -17.54 2.74
CA ILE A 347 -32.77 -18.23 1.49
C ILE A 347 -31.78 -19.38 1.71
N LEU A 348 -30.71 -19.13 2.45
CA LEU A 348 -29.56 -20.04 2.59
C LEU A 348 -29.54 -20.80 3.93
N GLY A 349 -30.35 -20.38 4.91
CA GLY A 349 -30.44 -21.03 6.22
C GLY A 349 -29.39 -20.51 7.21
N THR A 350 -29.01 -21.39 8.16
CA THR A 350 -28.08 -21.00 9.24
C THR A 350 -26.65 -20.91 8.73
N PRO A 351 -25.97 -19.76 8.85
CA PRO A 351 -24.59 -19.56 8.42
C PRO A 351 -23.59 -20.26 9.35
N PHE A 352 -22.40 -20.49 8.85
CA PHE A 352 -21.25 -20.95 9.64
C PHE A 352 -20.80 -19.87 10.63
N MET A 353 -20.71 -18.62 10.16
CA MET A 353 -20.33 -17.45 10.96
C MET A 353 -21.00 -16.19 10.42
N MET A 354 -21.25 -15.21 11.28
CA MET A 354 -21.66 -13.85 10.90
C MET A 354 -21.20 -12.86 11.96
N GLY A 355 -20.95 -11.62 11.56
CA GLY A 355 -20.48 -10.57 12.47
C GLY A 355 -20.04 -9.32 11.74
N TRP A 356 -19.45 -8.41 12.47
CA TRP A 356 -18.82 -7.23 11.93
C TRP A 356 -17.36 -7.49 11.65
N THR A 357 -16.87 -6.95 10.53
CA THR A 357 -15.43 -6.93 10.25
C THR A 357 -14.81 -5.87 11.15
N GLU A 358 -13.89 -6.26 12.01
CA GLU A 358 -13.06 -5.31 12.76
C GLU A 358 -11.87 -4.89 11.89
N TRP A 359 -12.09 -3.98 10.94
CA TRP A 359 -11.00 -3.44 10.12
C TRP A 359 -10.03 -2.59 10.93
N GLY A 360 -10.43 -2.10 12.12
CA GLY A 360 -9.61 -1.32 13.05
C GLY A 360 -9.07 -0.02 12.45
N LEU A 361 -9.72 0.49 11.44
CA LEU A 361 -9.36 1.71 10.74
C LEU A 361 -10.47 2.73 11.00
N GLU A 362 -10.13 3.88 11.59
CA GLU A 362 -11.10 4.93 11.98
C GLU A 362 -12.01 5.44 10.84
N ASP A 363 -11.63 5.21 9.56
CA ASP A 363 -12.36 5.72 8.40
C ASP A 363 -12.80 4.64 7.39
N VAL A 364 -12.59 3.36 7.69
CA VAL A 364 -13.18 2.26 6.90
C VAL A 364 -14.35 1.75 7.71
N PRO A 365 -15.59 1.97 7.26
CA PRO A 365 -16.75 1.44 7.96
C PRO A 365 -16.59 -0.08 8.08
N ASP A 366 -16.81 -0.60 9.29
CA ASP A 366 -16.94 -2.03 9.46
C ASP A 366 -18.11 -2.51 8.59
N GLU A 367 -17.86 -3.59 7.85
CA GLU A 367 -18.88 -4.25 7.04
C GLU A 367 -19.40 -5.46 7.79
N TYR A 368 -20.69 -5.68 7.71
CA TYR A 368 -21.30 -6.89 8.24
C TYR A 368 -21.10 -8.03 7.25
N PHE A 369 -20.71 -9.20 7.72
CA PHE A 369 -20.55 -10.38 6.88
C PHE A 369 -21.42 -11.56 7.32
N VAL A 370 -21.79 -12.39 6.37
CA VAL A 370 -22.46 -13.69 6.57
C VAL A 370 -21.68 -14.73 5.79
N ASP A 371 -21.18 -15.75 6.48
CA ASP A 371 -20.23 -16.74 5.96
C ASP A 371 -20.84 -18.15 6.01
N TYR A 372 -20.85 -18.82 4.87
CA TYR A 372 -21.26 -20.21 4.72
C TYR A 372 -20.06 -21.03 4.24
N TYR A 373 -19.77 -22.12 4.92
CA TYR A 373 -18.64 -22.99 4.61
C TYR A 373 -19.00 -24.47 4.76
N ASN A 374 -18.70 -25.26 3.74
CA ASN A 374 -19.02 -26.69 3.71
C ASN A 374 -17.82 -27.63 3.96
N GLY A 375 -16.66 -27.06 4.33
CA GLY A 375 -15.42 -27.81 4.55
C GLY A 375 -14.50 -27.91 3.31
N LYS A 376 -14.94 -27.45 2.15
CA LYS A 376 -14.15 -27.35 0.91
C LYS A 376 -14.28 -25.99 0.25
N GLU A 377 -15.49 -25.50 0.17
CA GLU A 377 -15.87 -24.29 -0.53
C GLU A 377 -16.61 -23.39 0.41
N GLY A 378 -16.47 -22.08 0.26
CA GLY A 378 -17.07 -21.06 1.09
C GLY A 378 -17.81 -20.02 0.27
N ILE A 379 -18.83 -19.43 0.88
CA ILE A 379 -19.57 -18.30 0.32
C ILE A 379 -19.63 -17.25 1.39
N ARG A 380 -19.18 -16.04 1.09
CA ARG A 380 -19.22 -14.92 2.02
C ARG A 380 -19.86 -13.70 1.40
N PHE A 381 -20.87 -13.16 2.07
CA PHE A 381 -21.49 -11.90 1.73
C PHE A 381 -20.93 -10.78 2.59
N TYR A 382 -20.65 -9.64 1.99
CA TYR A 382 -20.35 -8.40 2.69
C TYR A 382 -21.49 -7.41 2.46
N MET A 383 -21.85 -6.65 3.47
CA MET A 383 -22.88 -5.63 3.42
C MET A 383 -22.52 -4.46 4.35
N PRO A 384 -22.93 -3.21 4.02
CA PRO A 384 -22.63 -2.03 4.83
C PRO A 384 -23.29 -2.08 6.23
N SER A 385 -24.37 -2.81 6.37
CA SER A 385 -25.05 -3.12 7.64
C SER A 385 -25.99 -4.32 7.45
N PRO A 386 -26.42 -5.01 8.54
CA PRO A 386 -27.32 -6.16 8.44
C PRO A 386 -28.66 -5.88 7.75
N GLU A 387 -29.11 -4.63 7.76
CA GLU A 387 -30.40 -4.17 7.17
C GLU A 387 -30.27 -3.80 5.69
N LYS A 388 -29.02 -3.60 5.18
CA LYS A 388 -28.76 -3.23 3.78
C LYS A 388 -28.50 -4.47 2.94
N ALA A 389 -28.68 -4.32 1.62
CA ALA A 389 -28.34 -5.36 0.68
C ALA A 389 -26.83 -5.62 0.66
N ALA A 390 -26.44 -6.86 0.33
CA ALA A 390 -25.06 -7.23 0.15
C ALA A 390 -24.44 -6.45 -1.02
N THR A 391 -23.18 -6.06 -0.85
CA THR A 391 -22.40 -5.32 -1.87
C THR A 391 -21.42 -6.20 -2.60
N ASP A 392 -20.95 -7.27 -1.96
CA ASP A 392 -19.94 -8.17 -2.52
C ASP A 392 -20.24 -9.62 -2.12
N LEU A 393 -20.06 -10.52 -3.07
CA LEU A 393 -20.18 -11.96 -2.89
C LEU A 393 -18.85 -12.61 -3.25
N PHE A 394 -18.23 -13.25 -2.27
CA PHE A 394 -17.00 -14.04 -2.41
C PHE A 394 -17.34 -15.52 -2.45
N ILE A 395 -16.74 -16.25 -3.37
CA ILE A 395 -16.87 -17.69 -3.53
C ILE A 395 -15.46 -18.26 -3.63
N ASP A 396 -15.10 -19.07 -2.63
CA ASP A 396 -13.76 -19.66 -2.46
C ASP A 396 -13.77 -21.17 -2.72
#